data_19a3b45e61b03f2a25452eb8fa3b113c
#
_entry.id   19a3b45e61b03f2a25452eb8fa3b113c
#
_cell.length_a   1.000
_cell.length_b   1.000
_cell.length_c   1.000
_cell.angle_alpha   90.00
_cell.angle_beta   90.00
_cell.angle_gamma   90.00
#
_symmetry.space_group_name_H-M   'P 1'
#
loop_
_entity.id
_entity.type
_entity.pdbx_description
1 polymer ?
#
loop_
_entity_poly.entity_id
_entity_poly.type
_entity_poly.pdbx_seq_one_letter_code
_entity_poly.pdbx_strand_id
1 'polypeptide(L)'
;MRIADQLRDRREDILRLAAKHGAGNVFVFGSVARGDERADSDVDLLIDVSGEPTPWFPGGLVADLEELLGQRVQVVIRRSLSTLIRESVLKDASPL
;
A
#
# COMPACT_ATOMS: atom_id res chain seq x y z
N MET A 1 -2.60 18.94 2.68
CA MET A 1 -3.13 17.71 3.30
C MET A 1 -2.00 16.71 3.43
N ARG A 2 -1.84 16.12 4.61
CA ARG A 2 -0.82 15.09 4.82
C ARG A 2 -1.19 13.82 4.05
N ILE A 3 -0.17 13.04 3.69
CA ILE A 3 -0.41 11.78 2.96
C ILE A 3 -1.30 10.84 3.77
N ALA A 4 -1.09 10.78 5.09
CA ALA A 4 -1.92 9.92 5.95
C ALA A 4 -3.40 10.31 5.90
N ASP A 5 -3.70 11.61 5.86
CA ASP A 5 -5.07 12.11 5.74
C ASP A 5 -5.67 11.78 4.38
N GLN A 6 -4.86 11.90 3.32
CA GLN A 6 -5.28 11.56 1.96
C GLN A 6 -5.64 10.07 1.87
N LEU A 7 -4.84 9.20 2.48
CA LEU A 7 -5.13 7.76 2.50
C LEU A 7 -6.44 7.48 3.22
N ARG A 8 -6.68 8.17 4.32
CA ARG A 8 -7.93 8.00 5.08
C ARG A 8 -9.14 8.43 4.25
N ASP A 9 -9.04 9.58 3.58
CA ASP A 9 -10.12 10.10 2.75
C ASP A 9 -10.42 9.22 1.54
N ARG A 10 -9.39 8.54 1.02
CA ARG A 10 -9.51 7.68 -0.17
C ARG A 10 -9.56 6.20 0.17
N ARG A 11 -9.76 5.87 1.44
CA ARG A 11 -9.70 4.49 1.92
C ARG A 11 -10.56 3.53 1.10
N GLU A 12 -11.81 3.88 0.87
CA GLU A 12 -12.73 3.00 0.13
C GLU A 12 -12.29 2.80 -1.31
N ASP A 13 -11.81 3.85 -1.97
CA ASP A 13 -11.32 3.76 -3.33
C ASP A 13 -10.07 2.87 -3.40
N ILE A 14 -9.17 3.00 -2.43
CA ILE A 14 -7.95 2.18 -2.36
C ILE A 14 -8.33 0.71 -2.20
N LEU A 15 -9.24 0.41 -1.27
CA LEU A 15 -9.67 -0.98 -1.04
C LEU A 15 -10.37 -1.56 -2.25
N ARG A 16 -11.14 -0.76 -2.97
CA ARG A 16 -11.81 -1.19 -4.19
C ARG A 16 -10.81 -1.51 -5.29
N LEU A 17 -9.80 -0.65 -5.48
CA LEU A 17 -8.75 -0.91 -6.46
C LEU A 17 -7.94 -2.15 -6.10
N ALA A 18 -7.63 -2.33 -4.81
CA ALA A 18 -6.92 -3.51 -4.35
C ALA A 18 -7.71 -4.78 -4.67
N ALA A 19 -9.01 -4.79 -4.36
CA ALA A 19 -9.87 -5.93 -4.64
C ALA A 19 -9.95 -6.24 -6.13
N LYS A 20 -10.01 -5.20 -6.97
CA LYS A 20 -10.03 -5.34 -8.43
C LYS A 20 -8.80 -6.10 -8.92
N HIS A 21 -7.65 -5.89 -8.29
CA HIS A 21 -6.40 -6.54 -8.69
C HIS A 21 -6.09 -7.83 -7.90
N GLY A 22 -7.02 -8.30 -7.10
CA GLY A 22 -6.85 -9.56 -6.36
C GLY A 22 -6.14 -9.42 -5.02
N ALA A 23 -6.03 -8.20 -4.49
CA ALA A 23 -5.47 -7.94 -3.18
C ALA A 23 -6.58 -7.84 -2.14
N GLY A 24 -6.36 -8.46 -0.99
CA GLY A 24 -7.30 -8.41 0.13
C GLY A 24 -6.94 -7.30 1.10
N ASN A 25 -6.38 -7.68 2.24
CA ASN A 25 -6.03 -6.72 3.27
C ASN A 25 -4.98 -5.73 2.78
N VAL A 26 -5.14 -4.47 3.15
CA VAL A 26 -4.19 -3.41 2.82
C VAL A 26 -3.71 -2.77 4.12
N PHE A 27 -2.41 -2.67 4.28
CA PHE A 27 -1.76 -2.05 5.43
C PHE A 27 -0.85 -0.94 4.93
N VAL A 28 -0.66 0.09 5.75
CA VAL A 28 0.32 1.15 5.50
C VAL A 28 1.53 0.86 6.36
N PHE A 29 2.73 1.00 5.80
CA PHE A 29 3.96 0.89 6.58
C PHE A 29 4.92 1.99 6.16
N GLY A 30 6.13 1.98 6.73
CA GLY A 30 7.14 2.98 6.40
C GLY A 30 6.85 4.35 6.98
N SER A 31 7.36 5.39 6.32
CA SER A 31 7.32 6.75 6.87
C SER A 31 5.91 7.28 7.11
N VAL A 32 4.96 6.96 6.21
CA VAL A 32 3.58 7.43 6.38
C VAL A 32 2.96 6.80 7.63
N ALA A 33 3.18 5.50 7.84
CA ALA A 33 2.66 4.81 9.03
C ALA A 33 3.26 5.34 10.32
N ARG A 34 4.56 5.70 10.30
CA ARG A 34 5.24 6.26 11.47
C ARG A 34 4.91 7.72 11.73
N GLY A 35 4.29 8.41 10.77
CA GLY A 35 3.96 9.82 10.88
C GLY A 35 5.11 10.76 10.61
N ASP A 36 6.19 10.26 10.00
CA ASP A 36 7.36 11.08 9.67
C ASP A 36 7.52 11.29 8.16
N GLU A 37 6.44 11.14 7.40
CA GLU A 37 6.46 11.36 5.96
C GLU A 37 6.78 12.81 5.61
N ARG A 38 7.46 12.98 4.48
CA ARG A 38 7.75 14.26 3.87
C ARG A 38 6.93 14.41 2.59
N ALA A 39 6.92 15.61 2.01
CA ALA A 39 6.16 15.88 0.79
C ALA A 39 6.56 14.95 -0.36
N ASP A 40 7.80 14.51 -0.39
CA ASP A 40 8.33 13.62 -1.42
C ASP A 40 8.41 12.15 -1.00
N SER A 41 7.83 11.78 0.14
CA SER A 41 7.82 10.40 0.61
C SER A 41 6.95 9.54 -0.28
N ASP A 42 7.39 8.30 -0.51
CA ASP A 42 6.57 7.29 -1.18
C ASP A 42 5.51 6.78 -0.21
N VAL A 43 4.38 6.34 -0.77
CA VAL A 43 3.37 5.65 0.01
C VAL A 43 3.69 4.16 -0.01
N ASP A 44 3.97 3.59 1.15
CA ASP A 44 4.33 2.18 1.26
C ASP A 44 3.14 1.37 1.74
N LEU A 45 2.66 0.46 0.90
CA LEU A 45 1.51 -0.38 1.21
C LEU A 45 1.92 -1.85 1.22
N LEU A 46 1.42 -2.55 2.22
CA LEU A 46 1.59 -3.99 2.38
C LEU A 46 0.24 -4.65 2.12
N ILE A 47 0.21 -5.65 1.25
CA ILE A 47 -1.04 -6.31 0.87
C ILE A 47 -0.94 -7.81 1.00
N ASP A 48 -2.11 -8.44 1.12
CA ASP A 48 -2.28 -9.89 0.99
C ASP A 48 -2.97 -10.18 -0.34
N VAL A 49 -2.52 -11.20 -1.05
CA VAL A 49 -3.21 -11.69 -2.24
C VAL A 49 -4.38 -12.54 -1.76
N SER A 50 -5.60 -12.17 -2.14
CA SER A 50 -6.81 -12.86 -1.66
C SER A 50 -7.65 -13.46 -2.78
N GLY A 51 -7.39 -13.08 -4.01
CA GLY A 51 -8.12 -13.57 -5.17
C GLY A 51 -7.15 -13.93 -6.26
N GLU A 52 -7.65 -13.96 -7.49
CA GLU A 52 -6.82 -14.19 -8.66
C GLU A 52 -6.21 -12.86 -9.09
N PRO A 53 -4.88 -12.72 -9.03
CA PRO A 53 -4.23 -11.46 -9.42
C PRO A 53 -4.47 -11.14 -10.89
N THR A 54 -4.61 -9.85 -11.19
CA THR A 54 -4.67 -9.38 -12.57
C THR A 54 -3.30 -9.56 -13.23
N PRO A 55 -3.27 -9.64 -14.59
CA PRO A 55 -1.99 -9.59 -15.30
C PRO A 55 -1.22 -8.35 -14.88
N TRP A 56 0.10 -8.45 -14.84
CA TRP A 56 1.01 -7.36 -14.43
C TRP A 56 0.95 -7.00 -12.94
N PHE A 57 0.22 -7.80 -12.14
CA PHE A 57 0.18 -7.61 -10.69
C PHE A 57 1.60 -7.73 -10.10
N PRO A 58 2.03 -6.83 -9.19
CA PRO A 58 1.24 -5.72 -8.63
C PRO A 58 1.35 -4.41 -9.41
N GLY A 59 1.99 -4.39 -10.57
CA GLY A 59 2.24 -3.17 -11.34
C GLY A 59 0.96 -2.44 -11.73
N GLY A 60 -0.09 -3.16 -12.13
CA GLY A 60 -1.38 -2.55 -12.46
C GLY A 60 -2.02 -1.86 -11.28
N LEU A 61 -1.93 -2.47 -10.10
CA LEU A 61 -2.44 -1.86 -8.86
C LEU A 61 -1.64 -0.62 -8.51
N VAL A 62 -0.31 -0.68 -8.61
CA VAL A 62 0.55 0.48 -8.35
C VAL A 62 0.16 1.65 -9.25
N ALA A 63 -0.01 1.40 -10.55
CA ALA A 63 -0.38 2.45 -11.50
C ALA A 63 -1.72 3.09 -11.14
N ASP A 64 -2.73 2.28 -10.83
CA ASP A 64 -4.04 2.80 -10.45
C ASP A 64 -3.99 3.62 -9.17
N LEU A 65 -3.21 3.18 -8.17
CA LEU A 65 -3.09 3.89 -6.91
C LEU A 65 -2.32 5.21 -7.08
N GLU A 66 -1.28 5.21 -7.90
CA GLU A 66 -0.53 6.43 -8.17
C GLU A 66 -1.40 7.47 -8.87
N GLU A 67 -2.25 7.04 -9.79
CA GLU A 67 -3.19 7.92 -10.45
C GLU A 67 -4.21 8.49 -9.45
N LEU A 68 -4.74 7.65 -8.59
CA LEU A 68 -5.72 8.06 -7.58
C LEU A 68 -5.14 9.07 -6.60
N LEU A 69 -3.93 8.80 -6.11
CA LEU A 69 -3.34 9.54 -5.00
C LEU A 69 -2.44 10.70 -5.44
N GLY A 70 -1.97 10.68 -6.69
CA GLY A 70 -1.01 11.68 -7.14
C GLY A 70 0.34 11.59 -6.43
N GLN A 71 0.67 10.41 -5.88
CA GLN A 71 1.90 10.15 -5.13
C GLN A 71 2.53 8.88 -5.67
N ARG A 72 3.84 8.73 -5.48
CA ARG A 72 4.50 7.47 -5.78
C ARG A 72 4.08 6.42 -4.75
N VAL A 73 3.74 5.24 -5.22
CA VAL A 73 3.25 4.16 -4.38
C VAL A 73 4.14 2.93 -4.55
N GLN A 74 4.53 2.33 -3.44
CA GLN A 74 5.23 1.06 -3.43
C GLN A 74 4.30 0.02 -2.80
N VAL A 75 4.06 -1.08 -3.52
CA VAL A 75 3.21 -2.17 -3.04
C VAL A 75 4.08 -3.39 -2.79
N VAL A 76 4.01 -3.92 -1.57
CA VAL A 76 4.75 -5.11 -1.16
C VAL A 76 3.75 -6.20 -0.79
N ILE A 77 3.97 -7.39 -1.31
CA ILE A 77 3.14 -8.56 -0.98
C ILE A 77 3.69 -9.20 0.28
N ARG A 78 2.85 -9.34 1.32
CA ARG A 78 3.30 -9.81 2.63
C ARG A 78 4.05 -11.15 2.55
N ARG A 79 3.51 -12.11 1.81
CA ARG A 79 4.14 -13.43 1.70
C ARG A 79 5.50 -13.42 1.01
N SER A 80 5.82 -12.33 0.31
CA SER A 80 7.09 -12.18 -0.40
C SER A 80 8.14 -11.43 0.40
N LEU A 81 7.82 -11.03 1.64
CA LEU A 81 8.77 -10.32 2.49
C LEU A 81 9.94 -11.22 2.86
N SER A 82 11.14 -10.69 2.67
CA SER A 82 12.36 -11.34 3.12
C SER A 82 12.38 -11.38 4.65
N THR A 83 12.95 -12.45 5.24
CA THR A 83 13.08 -12.57 6.68
C THR A 83 13.88 -11.44 7.30
N LEU A 84 14.81 -10.84 6.53
CA LEU A 84 15.66 -9.75 7.02
C LEU A 84 14.88 -8.47 7.30
N ILE A 85 13.83 -8.19 6.53
CA ILE A 85 13.07 -6.94 6.66
C ILE A 85 11.67 -7.16 7.20
N ARG A 86 11.23 -8.41 7.30
CA ARG A 86 9.85 -8.75 7.67
C ARG A 86 9.43 -8.15 9.01
N GLU A 87 10.26 -8.33 10.02
CA GLU A 87 9.97 -7.83 11.36
C GLU A 87 9.83 -6.31 11.37
N SER A 88 10.73 -5.62 10.69
CA SER A 88 10.71 -4.16 10.61
C SER A 88 9.44 -3.66 9.92
N VAL A 89 9.07 -4.28 8.79
CA VAL A 89 7.86 -3.89 8.06
C VAL A 89 6.61 -4.15 8.88
N LEU A 90 6.50 -5.34 9.49
CA LEU A 90 5.32 -5.70 10.27
C LEU A 90 5.17 -4.86 11.53
N LYS A 91 6.27 -4.41 12.11
CA LYS A 91 6.25 -3.53 13.28
C LYS A 91 5.57 -2.19 12.94
N ASP A 92 5.82 -1.66 11.76
CA ASP A 92 5.26 -0.37 11.32
C ASP A 92 3.86 -0.53 10.70
N ALA A 93 3.50 -1.72 10.24
CA ALA A 93 2.28 -1.92 9.49
C ALA A 93 1.04 -1.65 10.33
N SER A 94 0.13 -0.87 9.74
CA SER A 94 -1.13 -0.49 10.36
C SER A 94 -2.24 -0.66 9.32
N PRO A 95 -3.40 -1.21 9.71
CA PRO A 95 -4.51 -1.33 8.75
C PRO A 95 -4.88 0.02 8.15
N LEU A 96 -5.17 0.02 6.87
CA LEU A 96 -5.62 1.22 6.17
C LEU A 96 -7.02 1.69 6.70
#